data_03e89f89c35189a14c645e60fb7c46bf
#
_entry.id   03e89f89c35189a14c645e60fb7c46bf
#
_cell.length_a   1.000
_cell.length_b   1.000
_cell.length_c   1.000
_cell.angle_alpha   90.00
_cell.angle_beta   90.00
_cell.angle_gamma   90.00
#
_symmetry.space_group_name_H-M   'P 1'
#
loop_
_entity.id
_entity.type
_entity.pdbx_description
1 polymer ?
#
loop_
_entity_poly.entity_id
_entity_poly.type
_entity_poly.pdbx_seq_one_letter_code
_entity_poly.pdbx_strand_id
1 'polypeptide(L)'
;FARASLIEGGGCERASRRKEFFGHTYFTLPAFTQNAKGCIIYTVSVRRSALQILQKELQRTMEPTDRNAAKPRLTRAQWKRRKRLRLARNWAILILVCAAIVALMTKGILWLLPKVNAMLAGPQSFDAASYDGTGYSFDADDERFVLVNTNLPFAEEPSPALADADEASGIQLEAEAAAAYQKMAAAAAEDGVALVLTAGYQDADVRSAAYETQKQQYLEKGKTEEEAASLAADIQPPAECNDHGTGYAADILSTDYPTRDTGFDTTRAYEWLTAYAAEYGFILRYPQDRQAATGVVFEPWHWRYVGVENALAIRASGLSLEEFLALQKAS
;
A
#
# COMPACT_ATOMS: atom_id res chain seq x y z
N PHE A 1 -24.26 -19.99 -12.60
CA PHE A 1 -24.05 -18.54 -12.32
C PHE A 1 -24.85 -18.20 -11.08
N ALA A 2 -24.18 -17.89 -9.98
CA ALA A 2 -24.77 -17.39 -8.75
C ALA A 2 -24.75 -15.84 -8.78
N ARG A 3 -25.93 -15.22 -8.50
CA ARG A 3 -26.00 -13.78 -8.25
C ARG A 3 -26.28 -13.58 -6.76
N ALA A 4 -25.44 -12.82 -6.08
CA ALA A 4 -25.67 -12.39 -4.71
C ALA A 4 -26.34 -11.02 -4.73
N SER A 5 -27.41 -10.84 -3.92
CA SER A 5 -28.01 -9.55 -3.65
C SER A 5 -27.99 -9.29 -2.14
N LEU A 6 -27.54 -8.10 -1.78
CA LEU A 6 -27.50 -7.62 -0.39
C LEU A 6 -28.86 -6.98 -0.06
N ILE A 7 -29.43 -7.32 1.10
CA ILE A 7 -30.59 -6.63 1.66
C ILE A 7 -30.22 -6.24 3.09
N GLU A 8 -30.09 -4.93 3.33
CA GLU A 8 -30.02 -4.35 4.67
C GLU A 8 -31.42 -4.08 5.19
N GLY A 9 -31.73 -4.54 6.38
CA GLY A 9 -32.99 -4.22 7.05
C GLY A 9 -33.19 -5.02 8.33
N GLY A 10 -33.40 -4.32 9.44
CA GLY A 10 -33.57 -4.89 10.76
C GLY A 10 -34.89 -5.67 10.91
N GLY A 11 -34.82 -6.75 11.67
CA GLY A 11 -35.95 -7.55 12.11
C GLY A 11 -35.90 -8.98 11.59
N CYS A 12 -35.60 -9.90 12.51
CA CYS A 12 -35.55 -11.33 12.22
C CYS A 12 -36.96 -11.92 12.27
N GLU A 13 -37.69 -11.91 11.15
CA GLU A 13 -38.88 -12.73 10.99
C GLU A 13 -38.69 -13.72 9.84
N ARG A 14 -39.04 -14.98 10.10
CA ARG A 14 -39.04 -16.06 9.11
C ARG A 14 -40.12 -15.80 8.06
N ALA A 15 -39.71 -15.37 6.89
CA ALA A 15 -40.60 -15.33 5.73
C ALA A 15 -39.99 -16.06 4.54
N SER A 16 -40.50 -17.24 4.24
CA SER A 16 -40.31 -17.91 2.97
C SER A 16 -41.19 -17.19 1.94
N ARG A 17 -40.62 -16.42 1.02
CA ARG A 17 -41.34 -15.82 -0.10
C ARG A 17 -40.99 -16.50 -1.42
N ARG A 18 -42.04 -16.98 -2.10
CA ARG A 18 -42.00 -17.46 -3.49
C ARG A 18 -41.98 -16.24 -4.41
N LYS A 19 -41.00 -16.14 -5.28
CA LYS A 19 -41.01 -15.17 -6.39
C LYS A 19 -40.90 -15.91 -7.70
N GLU A 20 -41.94 -15.74 -8.55
CA GLU A 20 -41.92 -16.20 -9.94
C GLU A 20 -41.44 -15.03 -10.83
N PHE A 21 -40.41 -15.26 -11.61
CA PHE A 21 -39.98 -14.35 -12.67
C PHE A 21 -39.67 -15.18 -13.93
N PHE A 22 -40.36 -14.89 -15.01
CA PHE A 22 -40.14 -15.46 -16.34
C PHE A 22 -40.08 -17.00 -16.40
N GLY A 23 -41.14 -17.69 -15.98
CA GLY A 23 -41.35 -19.12 -16.27
C GLY A 23 -40.35 -20.10 -15.59
N HIS A 24 -39.49 -19.63 -14.70
CA HIS A 24 -38.57 -20.46 -13.95
C HIS A 24 -38.78 -20.29 -12.45
N THR A 25 -39.09 -21.37 -11.77
CA THR A 25 -39.25 -21.41 -10.30
C THR A 25 -37.91 -21.66 -9.64
N TYR A 26 -37.49 -20.77 -8.74
CA TYR A 26 -36.28 -20.90 -7.95
C TYR A 26 -36.60 -21.14 -6.47
N PHE A 27 -35.88 -22.03 -5.83
CA PHE A 27 -35.94 -22.20 -4.38
C PHE A 27 -34.75 -21.49 -3.72
N THR A 28 -35.05 -20.71 -2.68
CA THR A 28 -34.04 -20.03 -1.87
C THR A 28 -33.84 -20.77 -0.57
N LEU A 29 -32.61 -21.23 -0.32
CA LEU A 29 -32.22 -21.78 0.98
C LEU A 29 -31.46 -20.69 1.74
N PRO A 30 -31.84 -20.39 3.00
CA PRO A 30 -31.07 -19.43 3.81
C PRO A 30 -29.78 -20.09 4.32
N ALA A 31 -28.64 -19.50 3.96
CA ALA A 31 -27.35 -19.82 4.58
C ALA A 31 -26.99 -18.69 5.56
N PHE A 32 -26.78 -19.04 6.82
CA PHE A 32 -26.41 -18.08 7.87
C PHE A 32 -24.91 -18.12 8.10
N THR A 33 -24.24 -16.98 7.98
CA THR A 33 -22.91 -16.79 8.56
C THR A 33 -22.97 -15.62 9.53
N GLN A 34 -22.53 -15.85 10.76
CA GLN A 34 -22.51 -14.84 11.81
C GLN A 34 -21.13 -14.17 11.82
N ASN A 35 -21.10 -12.87 11.60
CA ASN A 35 -19.90 -12.05 11.78
C ASN A 35 -20.18 -10.96 12.82
N ALA A 36 -19.14 -10.49 13.51
CA ALA A 36 -19.20 -9.63 14.71
C ALA A 36 -19.91 -8.26 14.54
N LYS A 37 -20.40 -7.92 13.35
CA LYS A 37 -21.07 -6.62 13.03
C LYS A 37 -22.45 -6.73 12.37
N GLY A 38 -23.08 -7.88 12.39
CA GLY A 38 -24.45 -8.00 11.84
C GLY A 38 -24.69 -9.33 11.10
N CYS A 39 -25.95 -9.67 10.90
CA CYS A 39 -26.38 -10.89 10.20
C CYS A 39 -26.47 -10.59 8.70
N ILE A 40 -25.58 -11.19 7.90
CA ILE A 40 -25.63 -11.07 6.43
C ILE A 40 -26.34 -12.32 5.87
N ILE A 41 -27.45 -12.12 5.15
CA ILE A 41 -28.21 -13.20 4.52
C ILE A 41 -27.81 -13.28 3.05
N TYR A 42 -27.19 -14.37 2.66
CA TYR A 42 -26.95 -14.69 1.25
C TYR A 42 -28.05 -15.61 0.70
N THR A 43 -28.72 -15.19 -0.37
CA THR A 43 -29.67 -16.04 -1.09
C THR A 43 -28.99 -16.70 -2.29
N VAL A 44 -28.86 -18.01 -2.24
CA VAL A 44 -28.37 -18.82 -3.38
C VAL A 44 -29.57 -19.31 -4.18
N SER A 45 -29.67 -18.87 -5.42
CA SER A 45 -30.72 -19.29 -6.35
C SER A 45 -30.20 -20.48 -7.20
N VAL A 46 -30.85 -21.64 -7.05
CA VAL A 46 -30.51 -22.87 -7.82
C VAL A 46 -31.62 -23.17 -8.82
N ARG A 47 -31.27 -23.43 -10.07
CA ARG A 47 -32.25 -23.80 -11.10
C ARG A 47 -32.91 -25.14 -10.77
N ARG A 48 -34.23 -25.24 -10.98
CA ARG A 48 -35.05 -26.46 -10.73
C ARG A 48 -34.49 -27.71 -11.42
N SER A 49 -33.88 -27.54 -12.60
CA SER A 49 -33.21 -28.62 -13.33
C SER A 49 -32.03 -29.23 -12.61
N ALA A 50 -31.25 -28.40 -11.87
CA ALA A 50 -30.10 -28.90 -11.09
C ALA A 50 -30.57 -29.68 -9.85
N LEU A 51 -31.67 -29.25 -9.20
CA LEU A 51 -32.28 -29.97 -8.08
C LEU A 51 -32.86 -31.33 -8.53
N GLN A 52 -33.50 -31.37 -9.71
CA GLN A 52 -34.03 -32.61 -10.26
C GLN A 52 -32.92 -33.60 -10.65
N ILE A 53 -31.79 -33.10 -11.14
CA ILE A 53 -30.61 -33.97 -11.42
C ILE A 53 -30.04 -34.50 -10.11
N LEU A 54 -29.88 -33.66 -9.09
CA LEU A 54 -29.42 -34.08 -7.75
C LEU A 54 -30.37 -35.09 -7.09
N GLN A 55 -31.70 -34.86 -7.19
CA GLN A 55 -32.69 -35.79 -6.67
C GLN A 55 -32.66 -37.17 -7.41
N LYS A 56 -32.49 -37.17 -8.73
CA LYS A 56 -32.32 -38.41 -9.51
C LYS A 56 -31.05 -39.16 -9.15
N GLU A 57 -29.94 -38.44 -8.94
CA GLU A 57 -28.70 -39.05 -8.47
C GLU A 57 -28.81 -39.59 -7.04
N LEU A 58 -29.48 -38.85 -6.14
CA LEU A 58 -29.75 -39.33 -4.77
C LEU A 58 -30.65 -40.56 -4.74
N GLN A 59 -31.70 -40.59 -5.59
CA GLN A 59 -32.57 -41.80 -5.72
C GLN A 59 -31.80 -42.99 -6.28
N ARG A 60 -30.89 -42.79 -7.26
CA ARG A 60 -30.02 -43.88 -7.77
C ARG A 60 -29.05 -44.41 -6.70
N THR A 61 -28.60 -43.57 -5.78
CA THR A 61 -27.73 -44.02 -4.68
C THR A 61 -28.47 -44.66 -3.53
N MET A 62 -29.81 -44.44 -3.43
CA MET A 62 -30.66 -44.99 -2.37
C MET A 62 -31.47 -46.27 -2.81
N GLU A 63 -31.36 -46.73 -4.07
CA GLU A 63 -31.90 -48.01 -4.42
C GLU A 63 -31.22 -49.11 -3.57
N PRO A 64 -31.99 -49.96 -2.87
CA PRO A 64 -31.43 -51.01 -2.05
C PRO A 64 -30.68 -51.99 -2.96
N THR A 65 -29.37 -51.89 -3.03
CA THR A 65 -28.54 -52.96 -3.60
C THR A 65 -28.77 -54.19 -2.77
N ASP A 66 -29.34 -55.21 -3.39
CA ASP A 66 -29.51 -56.54 -2.79
C ASP A 66 -28.16 -57.00 -2.22
N ARG A 67 -28.02 -56.90 -0.91
CA ARG A 67 -26.76 -57.23 -0.19
C ARG A 67 -26.47 -58.74 -0.22
N ASN A 68 -27.41 -59.57 -0.72
CA ASN A 68 -27.30 -61.00 -0.80
C ASN A 68 -26.88 -61.54 -2.17
N ALA A 69 -26.75 -60.68 -3.19
CA ALA A 69 -26.18 -61.11 -4.45
C ALA A 69 -24.69 -61.46 -4.24
N ALA A 70 -24.37 -62.78 -4.30
CA ALA A 70 -23.00 -63.25 -4.17
C ALA A 70 -22.12 -62.54 -5.24
N LYS A 71 -21.22 -61.67 -4.79
CA LYS A 71 -20.29 -60.96 -5.71
C LYS A 71 -19.53 -62.00 -6.53
N PRO A 72 -19.57 -61.97 -7.87
CA PRO A 72 -18.90 -62.93 -8.71
C PRO A 72 -17.41 -63.01 -8.33
N ARG A 73 -16.94 -64.24 -8.02
CA ARG A 73 -15.55 -64.50 -7.67
C ARG A 73 -14.69 -64.18 -8.90
N LEU A 74 -13.89 -63.13 -8.79
CA LEU A 74 -12.96 -62.75 -9.86
C LEU A 74 -11.93 -63.85 -10.09
N THR A 75 -11.68 -64.17 -11.35
CA THR A 75 -10.57 -65.07 -11.70
C THR A 75 -9.24 -64.48 -11.28
N ARG A 76 -8.20 -65.28 -11.05
CA ARG A 76 -6.84 -64.80 -10.70
C ARG A 76 -6.32 -63.76 -11.69
N ALA A 77 -6.64 -63.92 -12.98
CA ALA A 77 -6.25 -62.99 -14.03
C ALA A 77 -6.97 -61.64 -13.92
N GLN A 78 -8.29 -61.64 -13.66
CA GLN A 78 -9.10 -60.44 -13.45
C GLN A 78 -8.68 -59.70 -12.17
N TRP A 79 -8.33 -60.40 -11.10
CA TRP A 79 -7.81 -59.81 -9.86
C TRP A 79 -6.45 -59.12 -10.10
N LYS A 80 -5.51 -59.81 -10.80
CA LYS A 80 -4.20 -59.20 -11.15
C LYS A 80 -4.37 -57.95 -12.02
N ARG A 81 -5.30 -57.96 -12.99
CA ARG A 81 -5.60 -56.80 -13.85
C ARG A 81 -6.18 -55.64 -13.04
N ARG A 82 -7.14 -55.89 -12.15
CA ARG A 82 -7.70 -54.85 -11.26
C ARG A 82 -6.66 -54.29 -10.31
N LYS A 83 -5.76 -55.11 -9.76
CA LYS A 83 -4.67 -54.66 -8.90
C LYS A 83 -3.72 -53.73 -9.67
N ARG A 84 -3.32 -54.08 -10.90
CA ARG A 84 -2.47 -53.26 -11.76
C ARG A 84 -3.15 -51.93 -12.13
N LEU A 85 -4.43 -51.96 -12.46
CA LEU A 85 -5.20 -50.73 -12.77
C LEU A 85 -5.35 -49.82 -11.56
N ARG A 86 -5.59 -50.36 -10.37
CA ARG A 86 -5.62 -49.56 -9.13
C ARG A 86 -4.25 -48.92 -8.85
N LEU A 87 -3.19 -49.70 -9.01
CA LEU A 87 -1.83 -49.20 -8.82
C LEU A 87 -1.50 -48.09 -9.82
N ALA A 88 -1.79 -48.27 -11.10
CA ALA A 88 -1.59 -47.27 -12.15
C ALA A 88 -2.42 -46.00 -11.89
N ARG A 89 -3.69 -46.12 -11.46
CA ARG A 89 -4.54 -45.00 -11.07
C ARG A 89 -3.94 -44.24 -9.89
N ASN A 90 -3.48 -44.92 -8.85
CA ASN A 90 -2.92 -44.32 -7.67
C ASN A 90 -1.60 -43.56 -8.01
N TRP A 91 -0.77 -44.14 -8.86
CA TRP A 91 0.43 -43.46 -9.38
C TRP A 91 0.07 -42.23 -10.23
N ALA A 92 -0.95 -42.30 -11.08
CA ALA A 92 -1.42 -41.18 -11.87
C ALA A 92 -1.92 -40.02 -10.97
N ILE A 93 -2.69 -40.37 -9.93
CA ILE A 93 -3.15 -39.37 -8.94
C ILE A 93 -1.94 -38.74 -8.21
N LEU A 94 -0.98 -39.55 -7.78
CA LEU A 94 0.22 -39.04 -7.10
C LEU A 94 1.01 -38.08 -8.01
N ILE A 95 1.22 -38.43 -9.27
CA ILE A 95 1.90 -37.59 -10.25
C ILE A 95 1.15 -36.26 -10.45
N LEU A 96 -0.18 -36.28 -10.56
CA LEU A 96 -1.00 -35.07 -10.70
C LEU A 96 -0.93 -34.20 -9.46
N VAL A 97 -0.94 -34.79 -8.26
CA VAL A 97 -0.78 -34.03 -7.01
C VAL A 97 0.60 -33.40 -6.93
N CYS A 98 1.65 -34.15 -7.24
CA CYS A 98 3.02 -33.62 -7.26
C CYS A 98 3.17 -32.51 -8.30
N ALA A 99 2.60 -32.65 -9.50
CA ALA A 99 2.61 -31.61 -10.52
C ALA A 99 1.85 -30.35 -10.07
N ALA A 100 0.72 -30.49 -9.39
CA ALA A 100 -0.02 -29.37 -8.83
C ALA A 100 0.78 -28.65 -7.73
N ILE A 101 1.47 -29.39 -6.85
CA ILE A 101 2.33 -28.81 -5.82
C ILE A 101 3.49 -28.05 -6.47
N VAL A 102 4.16 -28.62 -7.46
CA VAL A 102 5.26 -27.96 -8.19
C VAL A 102 4.74 -26.68 -8.87
N ALA A 103 3.57 -26.71 -9.49
CA ALA A 103 2.96 -25.53 -10.12
C ALA A 103 2.60 -24.43 -9.11
N LEU A 104 2.15 -24.81 -7.92
CA LEU A 104 1.88 -23.85 -6.84
C LEU A 104 3.17 -23.25 -6.28
N MET A 105 4.20 -24.07 -6.08
CA MET A 105 5.50 -23.61 -5.62
C MET A 105 6.17 -22.68 -6.64
N THR A 106 6.12 -23.02 -7.94
CA THR A 106 6.66 -22.13 -9.00
C THR A 106 5.93 -20.80 -9.07
N LYS A 107 4.59 -20.79 -8.95
CA LYS A 107 3.82 -19.55 -8.86
C LYS A 107 4.18 -18.73 -7.61
N GLY A 108 4.31 -19.41 -6.47
CA GLY A 108 4.75 -18.77 -5.22
C GLY A 108 6.13 -18.15 -5.34
N ILE A 109 7.08 -18.87 -5.94
CA ILE A 109 8.44 -18.37 -6.17
C ILE A 109 8.42 -17.19 -7.16
N LEU A 110 7.71 -17.29 -8.29
CA LEU A 110 7.59 -16.19 -9.27
C LEU A 110 6.91 -14.95 -8.69
N TRP A 111 5.99 -15.10 -7.73
CA TRP A 111 5.36 -14.00 -7.02
C TRP A 111 6.28 -13.40 -5.95
N LEU A 112 7.10 -14.24 -5.30
CA LEU A 112 8.01 -13.81 -4.22
C LEU A 112 9.34 -13.24 -4.75
N LEU A 113 9.84 -13.75 -5.88
CA LEU A 113 11.12 -13.35 -6.48
C LEU A 113 11.23 -11.82 -6.71
N PRO A 114 10.20 -11.12 -7.27
CA PRO A 114 10.28 -9.68 -7.43
C PRO A 114 10.35 -8.94 -6.09
N LYS A 115 9.63 -9.44 -5.07
CA LYS A 115 9.64 -8.84 -3.73
C LYS A 115 10.98 -9.06 -3.01
N VAL A 116 11.54 -10.24 -3.14
CA VAL A 116 12.87 -10.55 -2.60
C VAL A 116 13.96 -9.76 -3.35
N ASN A 117 13.86 -9.65 -4.67
CA ASN A 117 14.79 -8.82 -5.44
C ASN A 117 14.64 -7.33 -5.11
N ALA A 118 13.43 -6.82 -4.92
CA ALA A 118 13.21 -5.45 -4.46
C ALA A 118 13.77 -5.22 -3.04
N MET A 119 13.64 -6.21 -2.16
CA MET A 119 14.20 -6.17 -0.81
C MET A 119 15.73 -6.29 -0.79
N LEU A 120 16.32 -7.06 -1.72
CA LEU A 120 17.78 -7.24 -1.83
C LEU A 120 18.46 -6.15 -2.67
N ALA A 121 17.74 -5.50 -3.57
CA ALA A 121 18.25 -4.41 -4.40
C ALA A 121 18.49 -3.12 -3.60
N GLY A 122 18.03 -3.08 -2.35
CA GLY A 122 17.95 -1.83 -1.60
C GLY A 122 16.93 -0.86 -2.23
N PRO A 123 16.86 0.38 -1.76
CA PRO A 123 16.05 1.40 -2.41
C PRO A 123 16.46 1.43 -3.88
N GLN A 124 15.48 1.33 -4.78
CA GLN A 124 15.69 1.28 -6.24
C GLN A 124 16.72 2.37 -6.56
N SER A 125 17.96 1.97 -6.79
CA SER A 125 18.96 2.90 -7.23
C SER A 125 18.40 3.47 -8.54
N PHE A 126 18.01 4.72 -8.50
CA PHE A 126 17.73 5.48 -9.70
C PHE A 126 18.85 5.20 -10.68
N ASP A 127 18.53 4.81 -11.91
CA ASP A 127 19.53 4.68 -12.95
C ASP A 127 20.02 6.10 -13.29
N ALA A 128 21.03 6.55 -12.54
CA ALA A 128 21.69 7.82 -12.77
C ALA A 128 22.22 7.95 -14.22
N ALA A 129 22.37 6.83 -14.92
CA ALA A 129 22.76 6.80 -16.33
C ALA A 129 21.66 7.34 -17.27
N SER A 130 20.42 7.43 -16.84
CA SER A 130 19.33 8.01 -17.63
C SER A 130 19.18 9.53 -17.46
N TYR A 131 19.79 10.12 -16.43
CA TYR A 131 19.78 11.57 -16.21
C TYR A 131 20.96 12.22 -16.93
N ASP A 132 20.67 12.93 -18.02
CA ASP A 132 21.64 13.79 -18.71
C ASP A 132 21.75 15.14 -17.98
N GLY A 133 22.64 15.22 -17.01
CA GLY A 133 22.93 16.44 -16.25
C GLY A 133 23.69 17.51 -17.05
N THR A 134 23.88 17.34 -18.38
CA THR A 134 24.69 18.25 -19.20
C THR A 134 24.16 19.69 -19.31
N GLY A 135 23.00 19.99 -18.75
CA GLY A 135 22.44 21.34 -18.72
C GLY A 135 22.19 21.89 -17.31
N TYR A 136 22.44 21.08 -16.27
CA TYR A 136 22.19 21.51 -14.90
C TYR A 136 23.19 22.61 -14.46
N SER A 137 22.65 23.73 -13.97
CA SER A 137 23.44 24.82 -13.39
C SER A 137 22.95 25.06 -11.97
N PHE A 138 23.85 24.89 -11.00
CA PHE A 138 23.54 25.15 -9.60
C PHE A 138 23.44 26.65 -9.34
N ASP A 139 22.31 27.09 -8.78
CA ASP A 139 22.10 28.44 -8.29
C ASP A 139 22.07 28.43 -6.75
N ALA A 140 23.09 29.03 -6.12
CA ALA A 140 23.20 29.05 -4.66
C ALA A 140 22.18 29.98 -3.99
N ASP A 141 21.61 30.93 -4.75
CA ASP A 141 20.64 31.90 -4.28
C ASP A 141 19.19 31.47 -4.53
N ASP A 142 18.97 30.27 -5.06
CA ASP A 142 17.63 29.69 -5.26
C ASP A 142 16.92 29.53 -3.91
N GLU A 143 15.82 30.25 -3.69
CA GLU A 143 15.04 30.20 -2.43
C GLU A 143 14.52 28.79 -2.09
N ARG A 144 14.36 27.93 -3.08
CA ARG A 144 13.96 26.54 -2.89
C ARG A 144 15.01 25.70 -2.16
N PHE A 145 16.26 26.18 -2.11
CA PHE A 145 17.37 25.56 -1.37
C PHE A 145 17.54 26.08 0.06
N VAL A 146 16.59 26.82 0.59
CA VAL A 146 16.59 27.15 2.02
C VAL A 146 16.70 25.87 2.83
N LEU A 147 17.86 25.66 3.43
CA LEU A 147 18.17 24.51 4.24
C LEU A 147 17.87 24.79 5.70
N VAL A 148 16.99 23.99 6.27
CA VAL A 148 16.64 24.04 7.69
C VAL A 148 16.68 22.65 8.29
N ASN A 149 17.34 22.49 9.43
CA ASN A 149 17.39 21.30 10.23
C ASN A 149 17.82 21.63 11.66
N THR A 150 17.96 20.62 12.53
CA THR A 150 18.33 20.82 13.94
C THR A 150 19.67 21.56 14.16
N ASN A 151 20.56 21.56 13.17
CA ASN A 151 21.85 22.26 13.21
C ASN A 151 21.83 23.63 12.50
N LEU A 152 20.80 23.87 11.69
CA LEU A 152 20.66 25.06 10.85
C LEU A 152 19.24 25.60 11.01
N PRO A 153 18.94 26.31 12.11
CA PRO A 153 17.64 26.95 12.31
C PRO A 153 17.43 28.09 11.33
N PHE A 154 16.19 28.50 11.09
CA PHE A 154 15.87 29.73 10.38
C PHE A 154 16.55 30.94 11.03
N ALA A 155 17.18 31.75 10.22
CA ALA A 155 17.69 33.05 10.68
C ALA A 155 16.54 34.04 10.94
N GLU A 156 15.51 33.99 10.08
CA GLU A 156 14.25 34.74 10.17
C GLU A 156 13.11 33.80 9.75
N GLU A 157 11.92 33.98 10.34
CA GLU A 157 10.74 33.17 10.00
C GLU A 157 10.38 33.37 8.52
N PRO A 158 10.30 32.30 7.72
CA PRO A 158 9.94 32.41 6.32
C PRO A 158 8.51 32.95 6.13
N SER A 159 8.29 33.68 5.05
CA SER A 159 6.97 34.15 4.65
C SER A 159 6.68 33.78 3.19
N PRO A 160 6.45 32.46 2.91
CA PRO A 160 6.23 31.99 1.56
C PRO A 160 4.93 32.54 0.97
N ALA A 161 4.89 32.68 -0.36
CA ALA A 161 3.67 33.00 -1.10
C ALA A 161 2.81 31.73 -1.20
N LEU A 162 1.85 31.58 -0.30
CA LEU A 162 1.06 30.34 -0.18
C LEU A 162 -0.06 30.26 -1.22
N ALA A 163 -0.32 29.03 -1.69
CA ALA A 163 -1.47 28.67 -2.50
C ALA A 163 -2.04 27.31 -2.04
N ASP A 164 -3.32 27.07 -2.30
CA ASP A 164 -3.97 25.81 -1.97
C ASP A 164 -3.39 24.69 -2.84
N ALA A 165 -2.74 23.73 -2.21
CA ALA A 165 -2.20 22.55 -2.87
C ALA A 165 -3.27 21.45 -3.03
N ASP A 166 -4.22 21.39 -2.10
CA ASP A 166 -5.38 20.52 -2.14
C ASP A 166 -6.61 21.31 -1.65
N GLU A 167 -7.53 21.61 -2.56
CA GLU A 167 -8.76 22.36 -2.26
C GLU A 167 -9.68 21.63 -1.24
N ALA A 168 -9.66 20.31 -1.23
CA ALA A 168 -10.54 19.53 -0.37
C ALA A 168 -10.12 19.59 1.11
N SER A 169 -8.81 19.60 1.38
CA SER A 169 -8.25 19.68 2.73
C SER A 169 -7.92 21.11 3.17
N GLY A 170 -7.80 22.06 2.22
CA GLY A 170 -7.33 23.42 2.49
C GLY A 170 -5.85 23.49 2.87
N ILE A 171 -5.08 22.44 2.60
CA ILE A 171 -3.63 22.42 2.87
C ILE A 171 -2.92 23.27 1.83
N GLN A 172 -2.06 24.16 2.31
CA GLN A 172 -1.31 25.11 1.50
C GLN A 172 0.16 24.72 1.40
N LEU A 173 0.76 25.03 0.26
CA LEU A 173 2.19 25.04 0.01
C LEU A 173 2.59 26.39 -0.58
N GLU A 174 3.89 26.64 -0.73
CA GLU A 174 4.35 27.69 -1.60
C GLU A 174 3.76 27.51 -3.01
N ALA A 175 3.46 28.61 -3.71
CA ALA A 175 2.61 28.60 -4.90
C ALA A 175 3.14 27.70 -6.03
N GLU A 176 4.45 27.67 -6.26
CA GLU A 176 5.07 26.78 -7.25
C GLU A 176 4.99 25.31 -6.82
N ALA A 177 5.28 25.04 -5.54
CA ALA A 177 5.17 23.71 -4.95
C ALA A 177 3.73 23.19 -4.97
N ALA A 178 2.74 24.05 -4.68
CA ALA A 178 1.32 23.71 -4.75
C ALA A 178 0.91 23.29 -6.17
N ALA A 179 1.28 24.08 -7.18
CA ALA A 179 0.99 23.75 -8.57
C ALA A 179 1.70 22.47 -9.04
N ALA A 180 2.92 22.23 -8.55
CA ALA A 180 3.67 21.01 -8.84
C ALA A 180 3.04 19.76 -8.19
N TYR A 181 2.61 19.88 -6.91
CA TYR A 181 1.90 18.79 -6.22
C TYR A 181 0.60 18.41 -6.93
N GLN A 182 -0.21 19.38 -7.34
CA GLN A 182 -1.46 19.12 -8.07
C GLN A 182 -1.21 18.31 -9.36
N LYS A 183 -0.19 18.67 -10.13
CA LYS A 183 0.20 17.93 -11.34
C LYS A 183 0.68 16.51 -11.00
N MET A 184 1.50 16.39 -9.96
CA MET A 184 2.01 15.10 -9.49
C MET A 184 0.88 14.18 -9.03
N ALA A 185 -0.05 14.68 -8.23
CA ALA A 185 -1.19 13.93 -7.73
C ALA A 185 -2.14 13.49 -8.87
N ALA A 186 -2.35 14.34 -9.88
CA ALA A 186 -3.13 14.00 -11.07
C ALA A 186 -2.47 12.87 -11.88
N ALA A 187 -1.16 12.94 -12.11
CA ALA A 187 -0.42 11.90 -12.83
C ALA A 187 -0.40 10.56 -12.05
N ALA A 188 -0.21 10.61 -10.73
CA ALA A 188 -0.31 9.42 -9.91
C ALA A 188 -1.70 8.77 -9.98
N ALA A 189 -2.76 9.57 -10.02
CA ALA A 189 -4.13 9.10 -10.15
C ALA A 189 -4.38 8.41 -11.50
N GLU A 190 -3.80 8.89 -12.61
CA GLU A 190 -3.83 8.23 -13.92
C GLU A 190 -3.17 6.85 -13.87
N ASP A 191 -2.11 6.69 -13.07
CA ASP A 191 -1.44 5.41 -12.82
C ASP A 191 -2.16 4.54 -11.77
N GLY A 192 -3.31 4.99 -11.26
CA GLY A 192 -4.12 4.30 -10.26
C GLY A 192 -3.51 4.36 -8.85
N VAL A 193 -2.74 5.40 -8.54
CA VAL A 193 -2.19 5.71 -7.21
C VAL A 193 -2.86 6.95 -6.67
N ALA A 194 -3.64 6.83 -5.59
CA ALA A 194 -4.33 7.96 -4.98
C ALA A 194 -3.46 8.57 -3.87
N LEU A 195 -2.69 9.59 -4.22
CA LEU A 195 -1.90 10.38 -3.26
C LEU A 195 -2.81 11.28 -2.42
N VAL A 196 -2.45 11.47 -1.16
CA VAL A 196 -3.16 12.31 -0.20
C VAL A 196 -2.16 13.24 0.48
N LEU A 197 -2.33 14.54 0.32
CA LEU A 197 -1.58 15.53 1.08
C LEU A 197 -2.12 15.61 2.50
N THR A 198 -1.28 15.37 3.50
CA THR A 198 -1.69 15.34 4.91
C THR A 198 -1.12 16.48 5.74
N ALA A 199 -0.02 17.10 5.28
CA ALA A 199 0.51 18.36 5.82
C ALA A 199 1.26 19.12 4.71
N GLY A 200 1.23 20.45 4.80
CA GLY A 200 1.94 21.39 3.97
C GLY A 200 2.62 22.47 4.83
N TYR A 201 2.47 23.73 4.46
CA TYR A 201 2.95 24.84 5.28
C TYR A 201 2.34 24.82 6.67
N GLN A 202 3.16 25.08 7.66
CA GLN A 202 2.77 25.26 9.05
C GLN A 202 3.44 26.53 9.59
N ASP A 203 2.66 27.41 10.21
CA ASP A 203 3.21 28.56 10.91
C ASP A 203 4.02 28.16 12.16
N ALA A 204 4.75 29.11 12.73
CA ALA A 204 5.65 28.85 13.85
C ALA A 204 4.89 28.33 15.10
N ASP A 205 3.66 28.80 15.34
CA ASP A 205 2.87 28.39 16.51
C ASP A 205 2.44 26.91 16.35
N VAL A 206 2.00 26.48 15.17
CA VAL A 206 1.63 25.11 14.87
C VAL A 206 2.84 24.17 15.02
N ARG A 207 3.99 24.54 14.46
CA ARG A 207 5.23 23.75 14.55
C ARG A 207 5.73 23.64 15.98
N SER A 208 5.68 24.74 16.74
CA SER A 208 6.05 24.76 18.16
C SER A 208 5.14 23.86 19.01
N ALA A 209 3.83 23.94 18.80
CA ALA A 209 2.87 23.09 19.50
C ALA A 209 3.07 21.60 19.18
N ALA A 210 3.41 21.27 17.94
CA ALA A 210 3.71 19.90 17.52
C ALA A 210 4.97 19.35 18.22
N TYR A 211 6.06 20.12 18.25
CA TYR A 211 7.29 19.78 18.96
C TYR A 211 7.04 19.57 20.47
N GLU A 212 6.39 20.52 21.13
CA GLU A 212 6.10 20.40 22.56
C GLU A 212 5.18 19.21 22.88
N THR A 213 4.22 18.90 22.01
CA THR A 213 3.37 17.71 22.15
C THR A 213 4.21 16.43 22.08
N GLN A 214 5.12 16.34 21.13
CA GLN A 214 6.01 15.19 20.96
C GLN A 214 6.97 15.04 22.16
N LYS A 215 7.53 16.15 22.64
CA LYS A 215 8.39 16.20 23.83
C LYS A 215 7.65 15.74 25.08
N GLN A 216 6.42 16.23 25.28
CA GLN A 216 5.59 15.84 26.44
C GLN A 216 5.31 14.33 26.44
N GLN A 217 5.08 13.70 25.29
CA GLN A 217 4.91 12.25 25.21
C GLN A 217 6.14 11.47 25.69
N TYR A 218 7.34 11.97 25.49
CA TYR A 218 8.56 11.34 26.00
C TYR A 218 8.74 11.58 27.50
N LEU A 219 8.38 12.75 28.01
CA LEU A 219 8.35 13.02 29.45
C LEU A 219 7.37 12.07 30.20
N GLU A 220 6.19 11.84 29.63
CA GLU A 220 5.20 10.89 30.15
C GLU A 220 5.69 9.43 30.14
N LYS A 221 6.61 9.09 29.24
CA LYS A 221 7.30 7.79 29.20
C LYS A 221 8.49 7.72 30.17
N GLY A 222 8.68 8.73 31.03
CA GLY A 222 9.70 8.77 32.07
C GLY A 222 11.10 9.19 31.59
N LYS A 223 11.20 9.86 30.44
CA LYS A 223 12.45 10.44 29.95
C LYS A 223 12.78 11.71 30.70
N THR A 224 14.06 12.05 30.82
CA THR A 224 14.48 13.37 31.33
C THR A 224 14.10 14.45 30.32
N GLU A 225 14.10 15.71 30.75
CA GLU A 225 13.81 16.88 29.90
C GLU A 225 14.74 16.94 28.69
N GLU A 226 16.02 16.69 28.89
CA GLU A 226 17.05 16.68 27.85
C GLU A 226 16.87 15.52 26.87
N GLU A 227 16.65 14.29 27.38
CA GLU A 227 16.35 13.13 26.53
C GLU A 227 15.05 13.32 25.73
N ALA A 228 14.00 13.86 26.36
CA ALA A 228 12.71 14.10 25.73
C ALA A 228 12.82 15.14 24.60
N ALA A 229 13.56 16.21 24.84
CA ALA A 229 13.82 17.26 23.85
C ALA A 229 14.59 16.69 22.65
N SER A 230 15.65 15.91 22.88
CA SER A 230 16.44 15.30 21.81
C SER A 230 15.62 14.30 20.98
N LEU A 231 14.90 13.39 21.65
CA LEU A 231 14.07 12.40 20.97
C LEU A 231 12.88 13.01 20.23
N ALA A 232 12.34 14.12 20.72
CA ALA A 232 11.30 14.86 20.03
C ALA A 232 11.85 15.51 18.77
N ALA A 233 13.03 16.13 18.84
CA ALA A 233 13.66 16.80 17.70
C ALA A 233 14.03 15.85 16.55
N ASP A 234 14.29 14.57 16.84
CA ASP A 234 14.57 13.53 15.83
C ASP A 234 13.35 13.25 14.92
N ILE A 235 12.13 13.52 15.40
CA ILE A 235 10.86 13.20 14.70
C ILE A 235 10.10 14.48 14.33
N GLN A 236 10.05 15.41 15.26
CA GLN A 236 9.36 16.70 15.14
C GLN A 236 10.32 17.79 15.57
N PRO A 237 11.11 18.36 14.66
CA PRO A 237 12.09 19.40 15.02
C PRO A 237 11.41 20.64 15.66
N PRO A 238 12.15 21.40 16.50
CA PRO A 238 11.69 22.70 16.96
C PRO A 238 11.24 23.61 15.82
N ALA A 239 10.35 24.56 16.10
CA ALA A 239 9.70 25.36 15.07
C ALA A 239 10.71 26.02 14.10
N GLU A 240 11.81 26.55 14.63
CA GLU A 240 12.87 27.19 13.86
C GLU A 240 13.74 26.21 13.05
N CYS A 241 13.59 24.90 13.29
CA CYS A 241 14.34 23.83 12.63
C CYS A 241 13.47 22.98 11.70
N ASN A 242 12.17 23.30 11.57
CA ASN A 242 11.18 22.44 10.92
C ASN A 242 10.93 22.87 9.47
N ASP A 243 11.06 21.92 8.55
CA ASP A 243 10.98 22.09 7.10
C ASP A 243 9.62 22.64 6.61
N HIS A 244 8.52 22.33 7.34
CA HIS A 244 7.18 22.83 6.99
C HIS A 244 7.04 24.36 7.07
N GLY A 245 7.95 25.05 7.75
CA GLY A 245 7.99 26.53 7.76
C GLY A 245 8.42 27.14 6.44
N THR A 246 9.09 26.37 5.58
CA THR A 246 9.54 26.87 4.26
C THR A 246 8.40 27.04 3.26
N GLY A 247 7.27 26.36 3.45
CA GLY A 247 6.21 26.23 2.46
C GLY A 247 6.49 25.21 1.36
N TYR A 248 7.70 24.65 1.30
CA TYR A 248 8.10 23.67 0.28
C TYR A 248 7.99 22.21 0.73
N ALA A 249 7.73 21.96 2.02
CA ALA A 249 7.58 20.62 2.57
C ALA A 249 6.15 20.11 2.48
N ALA A 250 5.99 18.85 2.07
CA ALA A 250 4.72 18.17 1.89
C ALA A 250 4.75 16.76 2.50
N ASP A 251 3.86 16.49 3.46
CA ASP A 251 3.62 15.13 3.92
C ASP A 251 2.59 14.46 3.02
N ILE A 252 3.02 13.45 2.28
CA ILE A 252 2.23 12.75 1.27
C ILE A 252 2.06 11.29 1.68
N LEU A 253 0.81 10.87 1.80
CA LEU A 253 0.40 9.48 2.03
C LEU A 253 -0.46 8.97 0.86
N SER A 254 -1.20 7.90 1.07
CA SER A 254 -2.19 7.40 0.11
C SER A 254 -3.49 7.00 0.80
N THR A 255 -4.57 6.92 0.03
CA THR A 255 -5.86 6.43 0.55
C THR A 255 -5.79 5.00 1.08
N ASP A 256 -4.90 4.17 0.50
CA ASP A 256 -4.74 2.77 0.90
C ASP A 256 -3.89 2.62 2.17
N TYR A 257 -3.06 3.62 2.49
CA TYR A 257 -2.22 3.65 3.67
C TYR A 257 -2.17 5.07 4.26
N PRO A 258 -3.15 5.44 5.10
CA PRO A 258 -3.27 6.80 5.67
C PRO A 258 -2.46 7.00 6.94
N THR A 259 -1.60 6.05 7.32
CA THR A 259 -0.81 6.10 8.55
C THR A 259 0.58 6.68 8.29
N ARG A 260 0.95 7.70 9.05
CA ARG A 260 2.26 8.35 8.99
C ARG A 260 3.26 7.57 9.85
N ASP A 261 3.80 6.50 9.29
CA ASP A 261 4.87 5.68 9.86
C ASP A 261 5.76 5.08 8.76
N THR A 262 6.84 4.44 9.15
CA THR A 262 7.82 3.87 8.22
C THR A 262 7.26 2.76 7.32
N GLY A 263 6.13 2.13 7.69
CA GLY A 263 5.46 1.14 6.85
C GLY A 263 4.93 1.69 5.53
N PHE A 264 4.81 3.02 5.40
CA PHE A 264 4.46 3.67 4.13
C PHE A 264 5.46 3.35 3.01
N ASP A 265 6.73 3.07 3.33
CA ASP A 265 7.78 2.70 2.36
C ASP A 265 7.51 1.37 1.61
N THR A 266 6.61 0.55 2.13
CA THR A 266 6.20 -0.71 1.49
C THR A 266 5.02 -0.57 0.53
N THR A 267 4.50 0.65 0.37
CA THR A 267 3.29 0.92 -0.42
C THR A 267 3.59 1.21 -1.89
N ARG A 268 2.59 0.96 -2.75
CA ARG A 268 2.66 1.35 -4.15
C ARG A 268 2.80 2.88 -4.33
N ALA A 269 2.24 3.66 -3.42
CA ALA A 269 2.35 5.11 -3.45
C ALA A 269 3.80 5.57 -3.23
N TYR A 270 4.49 4.99 -2.27
CA TYR A 270 5.91 5.28 -2.06
C TYR A 270 6.79 4.83 -3.23
N GLU A 271 6.52 3.64 -3.81
CA GLU A 271 7.20 3.17 -5.04
C GLU A 271 7.02 4.18 -6.18
N TRP A 272 5.78 4.67 -6.38
CA TRP A 272 5.48 5.67 -7.41
C TRP A 272 6.18 7.01 -7.14
N LEU A 273 6.10 7.52 -5.92
CA LEU A 273 6.76 8.77 -5.53
C LEU A 273 8.28 8.68 -5.71
N THR A 274 8.90 7.58 -5.29
CA THR A 274 10.33 7.34 -5.48
C THR A 274 10.72 7.32 -6.96
N ALA A 275 9.85 6.79 -7.82
CA ALA A 275 10.09 6.71 -9.25
C ALA A 275 9.87 8.04 -9.98
N TYR A 276 8.91 8.86 -9.57
CA TYR A 276 8.43 9.97 -10.40
C TYR A 276 8.42 11.34 -9.73
N ALA A 277 8.46 11.45 -8.40
CA ALA A 277 8.32 12.74 -7.71
C ALA A 277 9.34 13.79 -8.17
N ALA A 278 10.57 13.37 -8.52
CA ALA A 278 11.60 14.29 -9.01
C ALA A 278 11.24 14.97 -10.35
N GLU A 279 10.42 14.31 -11.19
CA GLU A 279 9.92 14.87 -12.45
C GLU A 279 8.93 16.02 -12.22
N TYR A 280 8.40 16.11 -10.98
CA TYR A 280 7.53 17.18 -10.50
C TYR A 280 8.24 18.12 -9.52
N GLY A 281 9.56 17.97 -9.34
CA GLY A 281 10.37 18.83 -8.51
C GLY A 281 10.44 18.44 -7.02
N PHE A 282 9.94 17.29 -6.64
CA PHE A 282 9.97 16.79 -5.25
C PHE A 282 11.08 15.78 -5.02
N ILE A 283 11.73 15.87 -3.87
CA ILE A 283 12.71 14.91 -3.36
C ILE A 283 12.23 14.31 -2.04
N LEU A 284 12.65 13.08 -1.73
CA LEU A 284 12.52 12.53 -0.38
C LEU A 284 13.45 13.28 0.55
N ARG A 285 12.88 14.06 1.48
CA ARG A 285 13.67 15.01 2.31
C ARG A 285 14.54 14.31 3.33
N TYR A 286 14.05 13.25 3.96
CA TYR A 286 14.71 12.49 5.02
C TYR A 286 14.89 11.03 4.61
N PRO A 287 15.88 10.73 3.72
CA PRO A 287 16.12 9.38 3.24
C PRO A 287 16.64 8.46 4.33
N GLN A 288 16.43 7.15 4.15
CA GLN A 288 16.98 6.13 5.02
C GLN A 288 18.51 6.23 5.08
N ASP A 289 19.08 6.03 6.28
CA ASP A 289 20.54 6.08 6.54
C ASP A 289 21.19 7.46 6.31
N ARG A 290 20.42 8.56 6.30
CA ARG A 290 20.91 9.94 6.18
C ARG A 290 20.65 10.81 7.41
N GLN A 291 20.19 10.24 8.53
CA GLN A 291 19.88 11.00 9.75
C GLN A 291 21.07 11.82 10.25
N ALA A 292 22.30 11.30 10.13
CA ALA A 292 23.50 12.05 10.53
C ALA A 292 23.69 13.37 9.76
N ALA A 293 23.23 13.44 8.51
CA ALA A 293 23.29 14.64 7.69
C ALA A 293 22.06 15.53 7.86
N THR A 294 20.86 14.91 7.93
CA THR A 294 19.59 15.62 7.94
C THR A 294 19.13 16.06 9.34
N GLY A 295 19.61 15.38 10.39
CA GLY A 295 19.15 15.58 11.77
C GLY A 295 17.79 14.97 12.11
N VAL A 296 17.09 14.34 11.14
CA VAL A 296 15.76 13.74 11.29
C VAL A 296 15.80 12.28 10.88
N VAL A 297 15.00 11.44 11.52
CA VAL A 297 14.86 10.02 11.19
C VAL A 297 14.28 9.84 9.80
N PHE A 298 14.32 8.59 9.26
CA PHE A 298 13.69 8.27 7.99
C PHE A 298 12.18 8.53 8.01
N GLU A 299 11.72 9.37 7.08
CA GLU A 299 10.31 9.73 6.92
C GLU A 299 9.85 9.53 5.48
N PRO A 300 9.33 8.35 5.11
CA PRO A 300 8.93 8.05 3.73
C PRO A 300 7.78 8.90 3.20
N TRP A 301 7.04 9.57 4.07
CA TRP A 301 5.94 10.49 3.73
C TRP A 301 6.38 11.92 3.46
N HIS A 302 7.58 12.35 3.94
CA HIS A 302 8.02 13.74 3.93
C HIS A 302 8.81 14.09 2.67
N TRP A 303 8.19 14.87 1.81
CA TRP A 303 8.74 15.28 0.51
C TRP A 303 9.01 16.77 0.49
N ARG A 304 10.09 17.20 -0.19
CA ARG A 304 10.50 18.59 -0.32
C ARG A 304 10.52 18.99 -1.78
N TYR A 305 9.82 20.11 -2.10
CA TYR A 305 9.93 20.73 -3.41
C TYR A 305 11.22 21.55 -3.51
N VAL A 306 11.97 21.32 -4.57
CA VAL A 306 13.23 22.03 -4.89
C VAL A 306 13.29 22.46 -6.36
N GLY A 307 12.20 22.30 -7.12
CA GLY A 307 12.17 22.49 -8.57
C GLY A 307 12.66 21.29 -9.36
N VAL A 308 12.18 21.13 -10.60
CA VAL A 308 12.38 19.92 -11.39
C VAL A 308 13.86 19.63 -11.66
N GLU A 309 14.60 20.61 -12.15
CA GLU A 309 16.03 20.42 -12.49
C GLU A 309 16.86 20.05 -11.25
N ASN A 310 16.62 20.74 -10.15
CA ASN A 310 17.27 20.45 -8.87
C ASN A 310 16.91 19.07 -8.33
N ALA A 311 15.64 18.70 -8.38
CA ALA A 311 15.18 17.38 -7.92
C ALA A 311 15.78 16.23 -8.73
N LEU A 312 15.87 16.39 -10.03
CA LEU A 312 16.51 15.40 -10.91
C LEU A 312 18.01 15.28 -10.62
N ALA A 313 18.70 16.41 -10.41
CA ALA A 313 20.13 16.42 -10.06
C ALA A 313 20.40 15.77 -8.70
N ILE A 314 19.60 16.10 -7.67
CA ILE A 314 19.69 15.52 -6.33
C ILE A 314 19.43 14.01 -6.39
N ARG A 315 18.36 13.60 -7.06
CA ARG A 315 18.02 12.19 -7.26
C ARG A 315 19.15 11.43 -7.98
N ALA A 316 19.72 12.01 -9.03
CA ALA A 316 20.83 11.41 -9.77
C ALA A 316 22.10 11.24 -8.92
N SER A 317 22.35 12.17 -8.00
CA SER A 317 23.49 12.11 -7.10
C SER A 317 23.36 11.05 -6.00
N GLY A 318 22.12 10.67 -5.62
CA GLY A 318 21.83 9.79 -4.48
C GLY A 318 22.14 10.40 -3.11
N LEU A 319 22.32 11.72 -3.06
CA LEU A 319 22.67 12.48 -1.85
C LEU A 319 21.40 13.04 -1.16
N SER A 320 21.49 13.32 0.15
CA SER A 320 20.52 14.18 0.83
C SER A 320 20.65 15.62 0.36
N LEU A 321 19.67 16.47 0.67
CA LEU A 321 19.72 17.89 0.34
C LEU A 321 20.96 18.56 0.93
N GLU A 322 21.28 18.26 2.18
CA GLU A 322 22.48 18.76 2.89
C GLU A 322 23.76 18.39 2.16
N GLU A 323 23.92 17.11 1.84
CA GLU A 323 25.11 16.57 1.17
C GLU A 323 25.26 17.17 -0.24
N PHE A 324 24.14 17.27 -0.97
CA PHE A 324 24.13 17.85 -2.32
C PHE A 324 24.57 19.32 -2.29
N LEU A 325 23.99 20.14 -1.41
CA LEU A 325 24.34 21.55 -1.28
C LEU A 325 25.79 21.74 -0.81
N ALA A 326 26.28 20.89 0.10
CA ALA A 326 27.68 20.93 0.52
C ALA A 326 28.63 20.60 -0.64
N LEU A 327 28.31 19.62 -1.47
CA LEU A 327 29.09 19.24 -2.64
C LEU A 327 29.12 20.38 -3.68
N GLN A 328 27.97 20.98 -3.99
CA GLN A 328 27.87 22.07 -4.98
C GLN A 328 28.60 23.34 -4.55
N LYS A 329 28.61 23.64 -3.27
CA LYS A 329 29.33 24.81 -2.73
C LYS A 329 30.86 24.61 -2.65
N ALA A 330 31.31 23.35 -2.74
CA ALA A 330 32.75 23.02 -2.71
C ALA A 330 33.36 22.89 -4.10
N SER A 331 32.56 22.82 -5.15
CA SER A 331 32.98 22.73 -6.56
C SER A 331 33.04 24.08 -7.24
#